data_e54dc2f9654f58912e58ac56fb71d435
#
_entry.id   e54dc2f9654f58912e58ac56fb71d435
#
_cell.length_a   1.000
_cell.length_b   1.000
_cell.length_c   1.000
_cell.angle_alpha   90.00
_cell.angle_beta   90.00
_cell.angle_gamma   90.00
#
_symmetry.space_group_name_H-M   'P 1'
#
loop_
_entity.id
_entity.type
_entity.pdbx_description
1 polymer ?
#
loop_
_entity_poly.entity_id
_entity_poly.type
_entity_poly.pdbx_seq_one_letter_code
_entity_poly.pdbx_strand_id
1 'polypeptide(L)'
;MTEIVDLLDNFQKNDSIENTYNLIKYFRINGQFKLCKLFYSTLEGNLGDYRLRLLYEYSIFAWYIGIECERMVDVFMELFQSGKFDNYSLLANYKFYQPILKCEQSINISSSLEKEINGNNCRFVSSSPSIIPLDKGSDCYLLNIRYVNYSISPTGTYPLLDCYTTLNKRIIVKIIFDKLEIQVSSEQLLEENGIHKFRGCSYYGVEDLKLFDTGDNVIFTGTYVNNHMYTVWGYYPLTGRECYPLTGRENNNKLIHTKLEYPGCGNEVCEKNWVFVPGQDHELVMVYSWCPLVIGTIEDGSVFKEIKRTDTSPFLTCARGSTNGCLFDNEIWFIVHFVHIYEHRPRNYFHAFVILDRMTLDVKRYSFPFKFNQCKNEVEYCLGLVVEKDRVLVTHSVWDSESYIKIYSKSYLDNFVIRYPFSN
;
A
#
# COMPACT_ATOMS: atom_id res chain seq x y z
N MET A 1 29.26 34.30 -7.82
CA MET A 1 29.21 35.03 -9.11
C MET A 1 30.11 34.40 -10.18
N THR A 2 31.30 33.97 -9.86
CA THR A 2 32.23 33.32 -10.82
C THR A 2 31.61 32.08 -11.47
N GLU A 3 31.01 31.16 -10.72
CA GLU A 3 30.46 29.89 -11.24
C GLU A 3 29.41 30.07 -12.35
N ILE A 4 28.47 31.02 -12.21
CA ILE A 4 27.42 31.24 -13.23
C ILE A 4 28.03 31.87 -14.51
N VAL A 5 29.01 32.73 -14.36
CA VAL A 5 29.70 33.34 -15.53
C VAL A 5 30.39 32.27 -16.34
N ASP A 6 31.14 31.37 -15.68
CA ASP A 6 31.82 30.27 -16.33
C ASP A 6 30.85 29.30 -17.04
N LEU A 7 29.65 29.00 -16.40
CA LEU A 7 28.63 28.18 -17.01
C LEU A 7 28.01 28.83 -18.26
N LEU A 8 27.74 30.15 -18.21
CA LEU A 8 27.20 30.89 -19.35
C LEU A 8 28.21 31.03 -20.48
N ASP A 9 29.48 31.27 -20.16
CA ASP A 9 30.57 31.32 -21.15
C ASP A 9 30.75 29.98 -21.85
N ASN A 10 30.67 28.87 -21.10
CA ASN A 10 30.74 27.52 -21.67
C ASN A 10 29.53 27.24 -22.58
N PHE A 11 28.33 27.62 -22.17
CA PHE A 11 27.14 27.49 -23.00
C PHE A 11 27.22 28.35 -24.28
N GLN A 12 27.70 29.60 -24.20
CA GLN A 12 27.87 30.47 -25.37
C GLN A 12 28.90 29.92 -26.37
N LYS A 13 29.93 29.27 -25.86
CA LYS A 13 30.98 28.65 -26.71
C LYS A 13 30.50 27.35 -27.36
N ASN A 14 29.65 26.61 -26.66
CA ASN A 14 29.10 25.36 -27.12
C ASN A 14 27.76 25.10 -26.39
N ASP A 15 26.64 25.13 -27.10
CA ASP A 15 25.28 24.86 -26.62
C ASP A 15 24.95 23.37 -26.43
N SER A 16 25.97 22.58 -26.07
CA SER A 16 25.83 21.15 -25.85
C SER A 16 24.78 20.82 -24.76
N ILE A 17 24.20 19.64 -24.85
CA ILE A 17 23.25 19.12 -23.86
C ILE A 17 23.86 19.16 -22.45
N GLU A 18 25.15 18.86 -22.32
CA GLU A 18 25.89 18.92 -21.06
C GLU A 18 25.90 20.32 -20.45
N ASN A 19 26.23 21.32 -21.22
CA ASN A 19 26.26 22.71 -20.77
C ASN A 19 24.87 23.20 -20.41
N THR A 20 23.86 22.85 -21.18
CA THR A 20 22.44 23.14 -20.88
C THR A 20 21.99 22.47 -19.58
N TYR A 21 22.34 21.18 -19.37
CA TYR A 21 22.08 20.48 -18.14
C TYR A 21 22.72 21.16 -16.92
N ASN A 22 23.97 21.54 -17.01
CA ASN A 22 24.70 22.20 -15.93
C ASN A 22 24.09 23.56 -15.57
N LEU A 23 23.62 24.33 -16.55
CA LEU A 23 22.87 25.58 -16.31
C LEU A 23 21.53 25.32 -15.63
N ILE A 24 20.73 24.34 -16.10
CA ILE A 24 19.44 23.97 -15.49
C ILE A 24 19.66 23.57 -14.03
N LYS A 25 20.64 22.71 -13.75
CA LYS A 25 20.98 22.27 -12.40
C LYS A 25 21.38 23.45 -11.51
N TYR A 26 22.23 24.35 -12.00
CA TYR A 26 22.62 25.56 -11.26
C TYR A 26 21.42 26.44 -10.93
N PHE A 27 20.58 26.76 -11.92
CA PHE A 27 19.41 27.59 -11.72
C PHE A 27 18.39 26.94 -10.76
N ARG A 28 18.20 25.63 -10.81
CA ARG A 28 17.35 24.90 -9.89
C ARG A 28 17.86 25.02 -8.44
N ILE A 29 19.15 24.80 -8.22
CA ILE A 29 19.77 24.90 -6.89
C ILE A 29 19.59 26.32 -6.32
N ASN A 30 19.65 27.33 -7.16
CA ASN A 30 19.52 28.75 -6.79
C ASN A 30 18.06 29.25 -6.84
N GLY A 31 17.05 28.38 -6.98
CA GLY A 31 15.61 28.72 -6.95
C GLY A 31 15.12 29.52 -8.17
N GLN A 32 15.90 29.56 -9.27
CA GLN A 32 15.57 30.33 -10.47
C GLN A 32 14.79 29.48 -11.49
N PHE A 33 13.64 28.98 -11.09
CA PHE A 33 12.88 27.96 -11.84
C PHE A 33 12.37 28.43 -13.20
N LYS A 34 12.13 29.72 -13.40
CA LYS A 34 11.77 30.28 -14.72
C LYS A 34 12.93 30.13 -15.73
N LEU A 35 14.17 30.31 -15.28
CA LEU A 35 15.34 30.09 -16.12
C LEU A 35 15.54 28.60 -16.41
N CYS A 36 15.28 27.70 -15.46
CA CYS A 36 15.26 26.26 -15.73
C CYS A 36 14.32 25.94 -16.88
N LYS A 37 13.08 26.48 -16.85
CA LYS A 37 12.09 26.28 -17.92
C LYS A 37 12.62 26.79 -19.26
N LEU A 38 13.20 27.98 -19.28
CA LEU A 38 13.73 28.59 -20.50
C LEU A 38 14.78 27.66 -21.15
N PHE A 39 15.83 27.26 -20.40
CA PHE A 39 16.87 26.40 -20.92
C PHE A 39 16.36 24.98 -21.23
N TYR A 40 15.42 24.43 -20.45
CA TYR A 40 14.82 23.15 -20.76
C TYR A 40 14.04 23.17 -22.08
N SER A 41 13.39 24.28 -22.42
CA SER A 41 12.61 24.43 -23.65
C SER A 41 13.50 24.59 -24.93
N THR A 42 14.80 24.81 -24.79
CA THR A 42 15.71 24.84 -25.92
C THR A 42 16.25 23.48 -26.31
N LEU A 43 15.98 22.45 -25.45
CA LEU A 43 16.48 21.09 -25.72
C LEU A 43 15.67 20.44 -26.84
N GLU A 44 16.32 20.04 -27.90
CA GLU A 44 15.72 19.34 -29.03
C GLU A 44 16.50 18.06 -29.37
N GLY A 45 15.80 17.12 -30.01
CA GLY A 45 16.41 15.91 -30.54
C GLY A 45 16.73 14.83 -29.51
N ASN A 46 17.74 14.03 -29.77
CA ASN A 46 18.11 12.90 -28.90
C ASN A 46 19.00 13.38 -27.74
N LEU A 47 18.46 13.34 -26.53
CA LEU A 47 19.13 13.79 -25.30
C LEU A 47 20.17 12.79 -24.76
N GLY A 48 20.30 11.60 -25.36
CA GLY A 48 21.28 10.58 -24.98
C GLY A 48 21.30 10.29 -23.47
N ASP A 49 22.50 10.20 -22.91
CA ASP A 49 22.70 9.92 -21.47
C ASP A 49 22.22 11.01 -20.52
N TYR A 50 21.97 12.21 -21.04
CA TYR A 50 21.43 13.31 -20.23
C TYR A 50 19.90 13.26 -20.06
N ARG A 51 19.17 12.48 -20.85
CA ARG A 51 17.70 12.41 -20.82
C ARG A 51 17.15 12.22 -19.40
N LEU A 52 17.58 11.17 -18.71
CA LEU A 52 17.07 10.88 -17.35
C LEU A 52 17.51 11.94 -16.34
N ARG A 53 18.72 12.46 -16.45
CA ARG A 53 19.20 13.55 -15.58
C ARG A 53 18.37 14.81 -15.76
N LEU A 54 18.04 15.16 -16.99
CA LEU A 54 17.17 16.30 -17.33
C LEU A 54 15.74 16.09 -16.83
N LEU A 55 15.17 14.90 -16.99
CA LEU A 55 13.86 14.56 -16.43
C LEU A 55 13.84 14.66 -14.90
N TYR A 56 14.91 14.26 -14.24
CA TYR A 56 15.03 14.41 -12.79
C TYR A 56 15.03 15.89 -12.37
N GLU A 57 15.83 16.74 -13.00
CA GLU A 57 15.81 18.18 -12.76
C GLU A 57 14.43 18.78 -13.05
N TYR A 58 13.80 18.36 -14.17
CA TYR A 58 12.45 18.77 -14.55
C TYR A 58 11.43 18.39 -13.49
N SER A 59 11.50 17.18 -12.94
CA SER A 59 10.59 16.71 -11.89
C SER A 59 10.60 17.58 -10.63
N ILE A 60 11.69 18.32 -10.40
CA ILE A 60 11.80 19.22 -9.25
C ILE A 60 11.25 20.61 -9.60
N PHE A 61 11.74 21.23 -10.67
CA PHE A 61 11.36 22.62 -10.94
C PHE A 61 9.97 22.77 -11.56
N ALA A 62 9.40 21.72 -12.16
CA ALA A 62 8.07 21.73 -12.77
C ALA A 62 6.97 22.13 -11.79
N TRP A 63 7.09 21.71 -10.53
CA TRP A 63 6.18 22.12 -9.46
C TRP A 63 6.15 23.64 -9.26
N TYR A 64 7.32 24.25 -9.21
CA TYR A 64 7.45 25.70 -8.96
C TYR A 64 7.00 26.59 -10.14
N ILE A 65 6.86 26.01 -11.32
CA ILE A 65 6.33 26.69 -12.50
C ILE A 65 4.91 26.31 -12.86
N GLY A 66 4.23 25.56 -11.96
CA GLY A 66 2.80 25.24 -12.06
C GLY A 66 2.44 24.20 -13.10
N ILE A 67 3.32 23.21 -13.37
CA ILE A 67 3.01 22.09 -14.25
C ILE A 67 2.04 21.14 -13.51
N GLU A 68 0.98 20.74 -14.21
CA GLU A 68 -0.07 19.90 -13.67
C GLU A 68 0.43 18.47 -13.36
N CYS A 69 -0.19 17.86 -12.34
CA CYS A 69 0.14 16.55 -11.84
C CYS A 69 0.08 15.46 -12.94
N GLU A 70 -0.97 15.44 -13.74
CA GLU A 70 -1.17 14.42 -14.77
C GLU A 70 -0.03 14.32 -15.78
N ARG A 71 0.57 15.47 -16.12
CA ARG A 71 1.73 15.51 -17.03
C ARG A 71 3.01 14.97 -16.40
N MET A 72 3.09 14.97 -15.08
CA MET A 72 4.29 14.53 -14.37
C MET A 72 4.30 13.04 -14.04
N VAL A 73 3.14 12.37 -14.06
CA VAL A 73 3.05 10.94 -13.76
C VAL A 73 3.99 10.12 -14.63
N ASP A 74 3.94 10.30 -15.94
CA ASP A 74 4.77 9.53 -16.88
C ASP A 74 6.26 9.85 -16.73
N VAL A 75 6.61 11.10 -16.45
CA VAL A 75 8.00 11.52 -16.15
C VAL A 75 8.54 10.76 -14.94
N PHE A 76 7.75 10.72 -13.85
CA PHE A 76 8.16 9.98 -12.66
C PHE A 76 8.21 8.47 -12.89
N MET A 77 7.27 7.92 -13.65
CA MET A 77 7.28 6.49 -13.96
C MET A 77 8.53 6.11 -14.77
N GLU A 78 8.94 6.92 -15.74
CA GLU A 78 10.19 6.70 -16.46
C GLU A 78 11.42 6.75 -15.51
N LEU A 79 11.45 7.69 -14.58
CA LEU A 79 12.50 7.80 -13.57
C LEU A 79 12.53 6.58 -12.63
N PHE A 80 11.37 6.15 -12.11
CA PHE A 80 11.26 4.97 -11.25
C PHE A 80 11.70 3.68 -11.97
N GLN A 81 11.23 3.48 -13.20
CA GLN A 81 11.53 2.29 -14.00
C GLN A 81 12.99 2.21 -14.43
N SER A 82 13.66 3.35 -14.55
CA SER A 82 15.07 3.39 -14.95
C SER A 82 16.03 2.73 -13.96
N GLY A 83 15.65 2.65 -12.67
CA GLY A 83 16.51 2.18 -11.59
C GLY A 83 17.78 3.01 -11.35
N LYS A 84 17.93 4.16 -12.05
CA LYS A 84 19.12 5.04 -11.92
C LYS A 84 19.06 6.01 -10.75
N PHE A 85 17.89 6.16 -10.15
CA PHE A 85 17.65 7.05 -9.03
C PHE A 85 17.09 6.26 -7.86
N ASP A 86 17.43 6.69 -6.66
CA ASP A 86 16.84 6.13 -5.45
C ASP A 86 15.34 6.45 -5.36
N ASN A 87 14.52 5.41 -5.22
CA ASN A 87 13.06 5.54 -5.15
C ASN A 87 12.61 6.43 -4.00
N TYR A 88 13.33 6.44 -2.89
CA TYR A 88 13.01 7.29 -1.75
C TYR A 88 13.13 8.78 -2.11
N SER A 89 14.20 9.16 -2.82
CA SER A 89 14.41 10.52 -3.34
C SER A 89 13.36 10.90 -4.38
N LEU A 90 12.97 9.96 -5.25
CA LEU A 90 11.90 10.19 -6.22
C LEU A 90 10.55 10.41 -5.54
N LEU A 91 10.19 9.61 -4.55
CA LEU A 91 8.95 9.77 -3.77
C LEU A 91 8.93 11.10 -3.01
N ALA A 92 10.10 11.59 -2.56
CA ALA A 92 10.22 12.91 -1.93
C ALA A 92 9.77 14.07 -2.83
N ASN A 93 10.04 13.95 -4.13
CA ASN A 93 9.58 14.93 -5.13
C ASN A 93 8.17 14.62 -5.63
N TYR A 94 7.84 13.34 -5.83
CA TYR A 94 6.54 12.88 -6.30
C TYR A 94 5.38 13.31 -5.40
N LYS A 95 5.60 13.43 -4.09
CA LYS A 95 4.58 13.89 -3.13
C LYS A 95 3.92 15.23 -3.47
N PHE A 96 4.58 16.08 -4.24
CA PHE A 96 4.02 17.35 -4.67
C PHE A 96 2.99 17.20 -5.79
N TYR A 97 3.07 16.11 -6.55
CA TYR A 97 2.20 15.81 -7.69
C TYR A 97 1.09 14.81 -7.37
N GLN A 98 1.21 14.02 -6.38
CA GLN A 98 0.28 13.02 -5.79
C GLN A 98 -1.02 12.84 -6.58
N PRO A 99 -1.06 11.99 -7.61
CA PRO A 99 -2.31 11.72 -8.30
C PRO A 99 -3.29 11.03 -7.34
N ILE A 100 -4.52 11.53 -7.34
CA ILE A 100 -5.60 10.98 -6.53
C ILE A 100 -6.50 10.19 -7.45
N LEU A 101 -6.78 8.94 -7.08
CA LEU A 101 -7.69 8.12 -7.87
C LEU A 101 -9.11 8.67 -7.79
N LYS A 102 -9.72 8.88 -8.95
CA LYS A 102 -11.11 9.28 -9.05
C LYS A 102 -12.01 8.10 -8.74
N CYS A 103 -12.54 8.03 -7.51
CA CYS A 103 -13.55 7.04 -7.15
C CYS A 103 -14.94 7.49 -7.64
N GLU A 104 -15.78 6.52 -8.00
CA GLU A 104 -17.19 6.77 -8.32
C GLU A 104 -17.98 7.05 -7.04
N GLN A 105 -17.67 6.29 -5.99
CA GLN A 105 -18.38 6.36 -4.73
C GLN A 105 -17.41 6.18 -3.55
N SER A 106 -17.74 6.80 -2.42
CA SER A 106 -16.98 6.68 -1.18
C SER A 106 -17.94 6.57 0.01
N ILE A 107 -17.82 5.50 0.78
CA ILE A 107 -18.63 5.25 1.97
C ILE A 107 -17.72 5.38 3.19
N ASN A 108 -18.06 6.28 4.10
CA ASN A 108 -17.39 6.38 5.40
C ASN A 108 -17.98 5.32 6.34
N ILE A 109 -17.15 4.42 6.83
CA ILE A 109 -17.51 3.36 7.79
C ILE A 109 -16.86 3.57 9.15
N SER A 110 -16.40 4.78 9.42
CA SER A 110 -15.75 5.13 10.67
C SER A 110 -16.71 4.98 11.84
N SER A 111 -16.22 4.44 12.93
CA SER A 111 -16.98 4.24 14.16
C SER A 111 -16.06 4.23 15.37
N SER A 112 -16.64 4.28 16.56
CA SER A 112 -15.90 4.14 17.81
C SER A 112 -16.60 3.14 18.73
N LEU A 113 -15.84 2.55 19.63
CA LEU A 113 -16.37 1.71 20.69
C LEU A 113 -15.65 2.01 22.01
N GLU A 114 -16.27 1.67 23.11
CA GLU A 114 -15.68 1.73 24.44
C GLU A 114 -15.50 0.31 24.97
N LYS A 115 -14.35 0.05 25.57
CA LYS A 115 -14.04 -1.24 26.20
C LYS A 115 -13.18 -1.01 27.43
N GLU A 116 -13.48 -1.73 28.48
CA GLU A 116 -12.66 -1.75 29.68
C GLU A 116 -11.37 -2.57 29.42
N ILE A 117 -10.22 -1.96 29.68
CA ILE A 117 -8.91 -2.58 29.63
C ILE A 117 -8.21 -2.31 30.97
N ASN A 118 -7.86 -3.37 31.70
CA ASN A 118 -7.20 -3.29 32.98
C ASN A 118 -7.91 -2.36 34.00
N GLY A 119 -9.26 -2.41 34.05
CA GLY A 119 -10.07 -1.59 34.96
C GLY A 119 -10.30 -0.14 34.50
N ASN A 120 -9.80 0.26 33.34
CA ASN A 120 -9.99 1.59 32.76
C ASN A 120 -10.89 1.52 31.54
N ASN A 121 -11.91 2.39 31.47
CA ASN A 121 -12.73 2.51 30.27
C ASN A 121 -11.94 3.25 29.19
N CYS A 122 -11.61 2.57 28.10
CA CYS A 122 -10.82 3.09 26.99
C CYS A 122 -11.71 3.26 25.75
N ARG A 123 -11.58 4.41 25.09
CA ARG A 123 -12.20 4.66 23.80
C ARG A 123 -11.30 4.17 22.68
N PHE A 124 -11.89 3.48 21.72
CA PHE A 124 -11.24 2.99 20.52
C PHE A 124 -11.90 3.61 19.29
N VAL A 125 -11.08 3.95 18.31
CA VAL A 125 -11.54 4.47 17.01
C VAL A 125 -11.21 3.47 15.91
N SER A 126 -12.09 3.39 14.90
CA SER A 126 -11.87 2.51 13.76
C SER A 126 -10.66 2.97 12.93
N SER A 127 -9.91 2.00 12.46
CA SER A 127 -8.73 2.17 11.62
C SER A 127 -8.84 1.24 10.40
N SER A 128 -7.76 0.63 10.00
CA SER A 128 -7.57 -0.13 8.75
C SER A 128 -8.59 -1.26 8.58
N PRO A 129 -9.58 -1.13 7.68
CA PRO A 129 -10.52 -2.19 7.36
C PRO A 129 -9.97 -3.11 6.26
N SER A 130 -10.30 -4.41 6.33
CA SER A 130 -10.16 -5.34 5.23
C SER A 130 -11.52 -5.92 4.82
N ILE A 131 -11.66 -6.34 3.56
CA ILE A 131 -12.92 -6.79 2.96
C ILE A 131 -12.69 -8.00 2.06
N ILE A 132 -13.63 -8.95 2.10
CA ILE A 132 -13.78 -10.01 1.11
C ILE A 132 -15.26 -10.20 0.78
N PRO A 133 -15.61 -10.69 -0.43
CA PRO A 133 -16.98 -11.09 -0.73
C PRO A 133 -17.35 -12.35 0.08
N LEU A 134 -18.59 -12.42 0.58
CA LEU A 134 -19.10 -13.65 1.21
C LEU A 134 -19.52 -14.69 0.19
N ASP A 135 -20.18 -14.23 -0.87
CA ASP A 135 -20.62 -15.08 -1.98
C ASP A 135 -20.33 -14.38 -3.30
N LYS A 136 -19.92 -15.15 -4.31
CA LYS A 136 -19.68 -14.61 -5.64
C LYS A 136 -20.97 -14.05 -6.25
N GLY A 137 -20.93 -12.78 -6.62
CA GLY A 137 -22.06 -12.09 -7.25
C GLY A 137 -23.16 -11.61 -6.29
N SER A 138 -23.00 -11.79 -4.97
CA SER A 138 -23.83 -11.13 -3.98
C SER A 138 -23.20 -9.79 -3.56
N ASP A 139 -24.03 -8.81 -3.21
CA ASP A 139 -23.53 -7.56 -2.62
C ASP A 139 -23.26 -7.71 -1.11
N CYS A 140 -22.98 -8.95 -0.65
CA CYS A 140 -22.70 -9.28 0.73
C CYS A 140 -21.20 -9.47 0.96
N TYR A 141 -20.66 -8.80 1.97
CA TYR A 141 -19.22 -8.78 2.25
C TYR A 141 -18.95 -9.06 3.73
N LEU A 142 -17.81 -9.69 3.97
CA LEU A 142 -17.20 -9.78 5.28
C LEU A 142 -16.16 -8.66 5.42
N LEU A 143 -16.32 -7.86 6.45
CA LEU A 143 -15.38 -6.83 6.86
C LEU A 143 -14.68 -7.25 8.16
N ASN A 144 -13.38 -6.98 8.26
CA ASN A 144 -12.69 -6.85 9.53
C ASN A 144 -12.30 -5.39 9.70
N ILE A 145 -12.76 -4.74 10.77
CA ILE A 145 -12.37 -3.38 11.11
C ILE A 145 -11.46 -3.43 12.33
N ARG A 146 -10.26 -2.88 12.18
CA ARG A 146 -9.33 -2.65 13.28
C ARG A 146 -9.77 -1.44 14.09
N TYR A 147 -9.69 -1.53 15.41
CA TYR A 147 -9.93 -0.44 16.35
C TYR A 147 -8.67 -0.21 17.18
N VAL A 148 -8.31 1.04 17.38
CA VAL A 148 -7.09 1.41 18.12
C VAL A 148 -7.40 2.44 19.20
N ASN A 149 -6.63 2.41 20.31
CA ASN A 149 -6.77 3.33 21.43
C ASN A 149 -5.83 4.54 21.35
N TYR A 150 -5.31 4.81 20.17
CA TYR A 150 -4.39 5.92 19.93
C TYR A 150 -4.81 6.74 18.70
N SER A 151 -4.20 7.90 18.55
CA SER A 151 -4.28 8.72 17.34
C SER A 151 -2.88 9.12 16.91
N ILE A 152 -2.70 9.36 15.62
CA ILE A 152 -1.46 9.91 15.06
C ILE A 152 -1.60 11.43 15.06
N SER A 153 -0.63 12.14 15.66
CA SER A 153 -0.62 13.60 15.63
C SER A 153 -0.37 14.15 14.22
N PRO A 154 -0.72 15.41 13.93
CA PRO A 154 -0.38 16.05 12.65
C PRO A 154 1.13 16.05 12.32
N THR A 155 1.98 15.88 13.33
CA THR A 155 3.43 15.73 13.16
C THR A 155 3.86 14.28 12.93
N GLY A 156 2.92 13.30 12.90
CA GLY A 156 3.18 11.89 12.69
C GLY A 156 3.70 11.15 13.93
N THR A 157 3.58 11.74 15.10
CA THR A 157 3.98 11.13 16.37
C THR A 157 2.81 10.36 16.99
N TYR A 158 3.13 9.25 17.64
CA TYR A 158 2.18 8.49 18.45
C TYR A 158 2.18 9.00 19.89
N PRO A 159 1.04 9.05 20.60
CA PRO A 159 1.02 9.37 22.00
C PRO A 159 1.78 8.31 22.80
N LEU A 160 2.37 8.69 23.92
CA LEU A 160 2.94 7.73 24.86
C LEU A 160 1.78 7.06 25.61
N LEU A 161 1.64 5.74 25.44
CA LEU A 161 0.64 4.92 26.11
C LEU A 161 1.32 3.79 26.89
N ASP A 162 0.72 3.40 28.01
CA ASP A 162 1.15 2.21 28.77
C ASP A 162 0.97 0.94 27.94
N CYS A 163 -0.07 0.90 27.12
CA CYS A 163 -0.34 -0.19 26.21
C CYS A 163 -1.03 0.29 24.93
N TYR A 164 -0.41 0.03 23.78
CA TYR A 164 -1.02 0.18 22.47
C TYR A 164 -1.94 -1.01 22.22
N THR A 165 -3.22 -0.76 22.13
CA THR A 165 -4.23 -1.83 22.02
C THR A 165 -4.88 -1.79 20.65
N THR A 166 -4.85 -2.92 19.97
CA THR A 166 -5.61 -3.19 18.76
C THR A 166 -6.73 -4.17 19.07
N LEU A 167 -7.94 -3.86 18.63
CA LEU A 167 -9.09 -4.74 18.65
C LEU A 167 -9.56 -4.97 17.22
N ASN A 168 -10.00 -6.19 16.93
CA ASN A 168 -10.53 -6.54 15.62
C ASN A 168 -12.02 -6.83 15.74
N LYS A 169 -12.85 -6.22 14.88
CA LYS A 169 -14.30 -6.41 14.84
C LYS A 169 -14.69 -7.00 13.49
N ARG A 170 -15.30 -8.16 13.53
CA ARG A 170 -15.93 -8.80 12.39
C ARG A 170 -17.31 -8.17 12.13
N ILE A 171 -17.58 -7.83 10.87
CA ILE A 171 -18.88 -7.29 10.45
C ILE A 171 -19.29 -7.94 9.14
N ILE A 172 -20.53 -8.45 9.09
CA ILE A 172 -21.14 -8.92 7.84
C ILE A 172 -22.08 -7.83 7.36
N VAL A 173 -21.90 -7.39 6.11
CA VAL A 173 -22.64 -6.28 5.52
C VAL A 173 -23.18 -6.63 4.15
N LYS A 174 -24.33 -6.00 3.82
CA LYS A 174 -24.81 -5.87 2.45
C LYS A 174 -24.61 -4.41 2.01
N ILE A 175 -23.95 -4.19 0.88
CA ILE A 175 -23.75 -2.86 0.29
C ILE A 175 -24.85 -2.65 -0.75
N ILE A 176 -25.62 -1.58 -0.59
CA ILE A 176 -26.65 -1.16 -1.55
C ILE A 176 -26.04 -0.01 -2.37
N PHE A 177 -25.45 -0.36 -3.51
CA PHE A 177 -24.63 0.56 -4.30
C PHE A 177 -25.41 1.78 -4.83
N ASP A 178 -26.67 1.59 -5.25
CA ASP A 178 -27.51 2.68 -5.76
C ASP A 178 -27.84 3.75 -4.71
N LYS A 179 -27.84 3.35 -3.44
CA LYS A 179 -28.17 4.23 -2.29
C LYS A 179 -26.94 4.64 -1.48
N LEU A 180 -25.78 4.06 -1.72
CA LEU A 180 -24.57 4.19 -0.89
C LEU A 180 -24.82 3.81 0.58
N GLU A 181 -25.63 2.80 0.80
CA GLU A 181 -26.07 2.36 2.11
C GLU A 181 -25.41 1.02 2.47
N ILE A 182 -25.00 0.89 3.73
CA ILE A 182 -24.51 -0.36 4.30
C ILE A 182 -25.54 -0.89 5.28
N GLN A 183 -26.01 -2.08 5.01
CA GLN A 183 -26.87 -2.83 5.95
C GLN A 183 -26.02 -3.84 6.70
N VAL A 184 -25.88 -3.66 8.01
CA VAL A 184 -25.17 -4.58 8.89
C VAL A 184 -26.07 -5.75 9.23
N SER A 185 -25.66 -6.97 8.88
CA SER A 185 -26.39 -8.21 9.20
C SER A 185 -25.92 -8.81 10.53
N SER A 186 -24.63 -8.74 10.81
CA SER A 186 -24.07 -9.15 12.10
C SER A 186 -22.75 -8.43 12.39
N GLU A 187 -22.43 -8.29 13.69
CA GLU A 187 -21.15 -7.76 14.14
C GLU A 187 -20.66 -8.48 15.39
N GLN A 188 -19.35 -8.68 15.50
CA GLN A 188 -18.74 -9.38 16.63
C GLN A 188 -17.32 -8.84 16.88
N LEU A 189 -17.08 -8.43 18.13
CA LEU A 189 -15.73 -8.15 18.59
C LEU A 189 -14.97 -9.46 18.79
N LEU A 190 -13.77 -9.55 18.21
CA LEU A 190 -12.93 -10.74 18.32
C LEU A 190 -12.07 -10.68 19.59
N GLU A 191 -11.82 -11.85 20.16
CA GLU A 191 -10.93 -11.99 21.30
C GLU A 191 -9.48 -12.20 20.85
N GLU A 192 -8.57 -11.55 21.53
CA GLU A 192 -7.14 -11.54 21.24
C GLU A 192 -6.33 -12.15 22.38
N ASN A 193 -5.11 -12.55 22.09
CA ASN A 193 -4.19 -13.10 23.09
C ASN A 193 -3.29 -12.02 23.67
N GLY A 194 -3.13 -12.03 24.96
CA GLY A 194 -2.09 -11.47 25.81
C GLY A 194 -1.44 -10.13 25.47
N ILE A 195 -0.77 -9.54 26.44
CA ILE A 195 0.01 -8.31 26.28
C ILE A 195 1.48 -8.68 26.05
N HIS A 196 2.11 -8.04 25.06
CA HIS A 196 3.51 -8.25 24.69
C HIS A 196 4.31 -6.95 24.76
N LYS A 197 5.62 -7.03 24.82
CA LYS A 197 6.51 -5.87 24.89
C LYS A 197 7.36 -5.74 23.63
N PHE A 198 7.53 -4.49 23.18
CA PHE A 198 8.44 -4.15 22.10
C PHE A 198 8.95 -2.72 22.28
N ARG A 199 10.28 -2.54 22.23
CA ARG A 199 10.95 -1.24 22.40
C ARG A 199 10.48 -0.44 23.63
N GLY A 200 10.24 -1.15 24.75
CA GLY A 200 9.82 -0.52 26.00
C GLY A 200 8.33 -0.23 26.14
N CYS A 201 7.53 -0.43 25.08
CA CYS A 201 6.08 -0.27 25.10
C CYS A 201 5.36 -1.62 25.19
N SER A 202 4.14 -1.62 25.73
CA SER A 202 3.25 -2.78 25.72
C SER A 202 2.35 -2.73 24.49
N TYR A 203 2.02 -3.90 23.92
CA TYR A 203 1.15 -4.07 22.78
C TYR A 203 0.15 -5.19 23.04
N TYR A 204 -1.07 -5.02 22.55
CA TYR A 204 -2.13 -6.02 22.61
C TYR A 204 -2.83 -6.13 21.26
N GLY A 205 -3.06 -7.36 20.79
CA GLY A 205 -3.82 -7.69 19.59
C GLY A 205 -2.98 -7.75 18.30
N VAL A 206 -3.62 -8.25 17.24
CA VAL A 206 -3.05 -8.39 15.89
C VAL A 206 -3.35 -7.15 15.08
N GLU A 207 -2.33 -6.50 14.55
CA GLU A 207 -2.44 -5.32 13.69
C GLU A 207 -2.61 -5.70 12.22
N ASP A 208 -3.22 -4.81 11.44
CA ASP A 208 -3.25 -4.85 9.97
C ASP A 208 -3.75 -6.17 9.41
N LEU A 209 -4.85 -6.69 9.98
CA LEU A 209 -5.43 -7.97 9.64
C LEU A 209 -6.05 -7.94 8.24
N LYS A 210 -5.52 -8.75 7.32
CA LYS A 210 -5.95 -8.88 5.92
C LYS A 210 -6.70 -10.20 5.76
N LEU A 211 -7.97 -10.12 5.42
CA LEU A 211 -8.79 -11.30 5.16
C LEU A 211 -8.43 -11.94 3.83
N PHE A 212 -8.55 -13.26 3.76
CA PHE A 212 -8.35 -14.05 2.55
C PHE A 212 -9.31 -15.24 2.53
N ASP A 213 -10.01 -15.43 1.41
CA ASP A 213 -10.91 -16.56 1.19
C ASP A 213 -10.17 -17.64 0.40
N THR A 214 -9.97 -18.81 1.00
CA THR A 214 -9.36 -19.97 0.33
C THR A 214 -10.38 -20.80 -0.45
N GLY A 215 -11.67 -20.45 -0.38
CA GLY A 215 -12.78 -21.27 -0.85
C GLY A 215 -13.34 -22.16 0.27
N ASP A 216 -12.49 -22.86 0.99
CA ASP A 216 -12.91 -23.75 2.11
C ASP A 216 -12.99 -23.00 3.44
N ASN A 217 -12.14 -22.02 3.65
CA ASN A 217 -12.03 -21.28 4.90
C ASN A 217 -11.73 -19.81 4.65
N VAL A 218 -12.08 -18.95 5.59
CA VAL A 218 -11.53 -17.61 5.67
C VAL A 218 -10.31 -17.66 6.58
N ILE A 219 -9.20 -17.20 6.08
CA ILE A 219 -7.95 -17.05 6.82
C ILE A 219 -7.52 -15.57 6.84
N PHE A 220 -6.51 -15.25 7.59
CA PHE A 220 -5.95 -13.90 7.62
C PHE A 220 -4.43 -13.90 7.71
N THR A 221 -3.82 -12.81 7.25
CA THR A 221 -2.49 -12.38 7.67
C THR A 221 -2.62 -11.13 8.51
N GLY A 222 -1.67 -10.91 9.39
CA GLY A 222 -1.58 -9.70 10.20
C GLY A 222 -0.18 -9.46 10.70
N THR A 223 0.01 -8.38 11.43
CA THR A 223 1.26 -8.06 12.12
C THR A 223 1.07 -8.29 13.61
N TYR A 224 1.97 -9.05 14.20
CA TYR A 224 2.01 -9.29 15.64
C TYR A 224 3.31 -8.77 16.23
N VAL A 225 3.20 -8.20 17.42
CA VAL A 225 4.32 -7.55 18.09
C VAL A 225 4.68 -8.33 19.36
N ASN A 226 5.86 -8.94 19.36
CA ASN A 226 6.42 -9.62 20.55
C ASN A 226 7.95 -9.64 20.45
N ASN A 227 8.64 -8.74 21.14
CA ASN A 227 10.07 -8.43 21.02
C ASN A 227 10.51 -7.97 19.60
N HIS A 228 9.84 -8.43 18.55
CA HIS A 228 9.98 -8.06 17.15
C HIS A 228 8.59 -7.88 16.53
N MET A 229 8.53 -7.24 15.36
CA MET A 229 7.34 -7.22 14.53
C MET A 229 7.46 -8.30 13.47
N TYR A 230 6.47 -9.19 13.37
CA TYR A 230 6.48 -10.27 12.38
C TYR A 230 5.09 -10.54 11.81
N THR A 231 5.06 -11.14 10.63
CA THR A 231 3.81 -11.59 10.01
C THR A 231 3.29 -12.84 10.72
N VAL A 232 2.00 -12.83 11.00
CA VAL A 232 1.24 -13.98 11.47
C VAL A 232 0.15 -14.34 10.48
N TRP A 233 -0.31 -15.58 10.50
CA TRP A 233 -1.51 -16.00 9.80
C TRP A 233 -2.35 -16.92 10.69
N GLY A 234 -3.62 -17.09 10.35
CA GLY A 234 -4.50 -17.98 11.09
C GLY A 234 -5.88 -18.10 10.44
N TYR A 235 -6.70 -18.96 11.01
CA TYR A 235 -8.10 -19.09 10.61
C TYR A 235 -8.92 -17.97 11.22
N TYR A 236 -9.71 -17.31 10.36
CA TYR A 236 -10.61 -16.25 10.82
C TYR A 236 -11.89 -16.85 11.39
N PRO A 237 -12.29 -16.47 12.62
CA PRO A 237 -13.48 -17.04 13.25
C PRO A 237 -14.74 -16.55 12.54
N LEU A 238 -15.39 -17.44 11.80
CA LEU A 238 -16.64 -17.18 11.11
C LEU A 238 -17.72 -18.11 11.66
N THR A 239 -18.80 -17.53 12.19
CA THR A 239 -20.00 -18.29 12.59
C THR A 239 -21.07 -18.09 11.53
N GLY A 240 -21.70 -19.20 11.06
CA GLY A 240 -22.94 -19.11 10.28
C GLY A 240 -22.80 -19.03 8.75
N ARG A 241 -21.67 -19.37 8.17
CA ARG A 241 -21.66 -19.79 6.77
C ARG A 241 -22.24 -21.20 6.71
N GLU A 242 -23.46 -21.36 6.23
CA GLU A 242 -24.06 -22.68 5.96
C GLU A 242 -23.22 -23.50 4.94
N CYS A 243 -22.32 -22.86 4.21
CA CYS A 243 -21.48 -23.43 3.16
C CYS A 243 -20.19 -24.08 3.67
N TYR A 244 -19.75 -23.80 4.91
CA TYR A 244 -18.50 -24.35 5.45
C TYR A 244 -18.71 -24.94 6.83
N PRO A 245 -18.93 -26.27 6.92
CA PRO A 245 -18.98 -26.94 8.21
C PRO A 245 -17.60 -26.81 8.86
N LEU A 246 -17.47 -25.92 9.84
CA LEU A 246 -16.37 -25.96 10.81
C LEU A 246 -16.49 -27.28 11.57
N THR A 247 -16.00 -28.37 10.99
CA THR A 247 -15.97 -29.67 11.64
C THR A 247 -15.17 -29.57 12.92
N GLY A 248 -15.87 -29.52 14.06
CA GLY A 248 -15.30 -29.77 15.38
C GLY A 248 -14.63 -28.61 16.11
N ARG A 249 -14.69 -27.36 15.63
CA ARG A 249 -14.21 -26.22 16.42
C ARG A 249 -15.38 -25.48 17.06
N GLU A 250 -15.40 -25.45 18.39
CA GLU A 250 -16.30 -24.63 19.18
C GLU A 250 -16.33 -23.19 18.67
N ASN A 251 -17.48 -22.50 18.83
CA ASN A 251 -17.74 -21.09 18.51
C ASN A 251 -16.78 -20.14 19.25
N ASN A 252 -15.51 -20.14 18.88
CA ASN A 252 -14.53 -19.29 19.51
C ASN A 252 -14.35 -18.02 18.68
N ASN A 253 -14.83 -16.88 19.23
CA ASN A 253 -14.53 -15.54 18.70
C ASN A 253 -13.05 -15.16 18.85
N LYS A 254 -12.18 -16.13 19.12
CA LYS A 254 -10.77 -15.94 19.42
C LYS A 254 -9.93 -16.03 18.17
N LEU A 255 -9.10 -15.02 17.92
CA LEU A 255 -8.08 -15.05 16.90
C LEU A 255 -6.94 -15.96 17.36
N ILE A 256 -6.75 -17.06 16.65
CA ILE A 256 -5.61 -17.97 16.84
C ILE A 256 -4.70 -17.78 15.63
N HIS A 257 -3.43 -17.52 15.89
CA HIS A 257 -2.46 -17.25 14.84
C HIS A 257 -1.13 -17.96 15.08
N THR A 258 -0.41 -18.17 13.98
CA THR A 258 0.94 -18.74 13.94
C THR A 258 1.90 -17.73 13.34
N LYS A 259 3.09 -17.59 13.93
CA LYS A 259 4.16 -16.79 13.37
C LYS A 259 4.67 -17.41 12.09
N LEU A 260 4.90 -16.59 11.07
CA LEU A 260 5.60 -17.00 9.85
C LEU A 260 7.10 -16.74 9.99
N GLU A 261 7.88 -17.68 9.51
CA GLU A 261 9.34 -17.63 9.52
C GLU A 261 9.89 -17.88 8.11
N TYR A 262 10.87 -17.08 7.73
CA TYR A 262 11.64 -17.28 6.51
C TYR A 262 13.11 -17.55 6.88
N PRO A 263 13.57 -18.81 6.85
CA PRO A 263 14.92 -19.17 7.28
C PRO A 263 16.04 -18.51 6.45
N GLY A 264 15.75 -18.07 5.24
CA GLY A 264 16.67 -17.35 4.36
C GLY A 264 16.81 -15.86 4.63
N CYS A 265 16.00 -15.32 5.54
CA CYS A 265 16.04 -13.90 5.92
C CYS A 265 16.85 -13.72 7.21
N GLY A 266 17.63 -12.65 7.29
CA GLY A 266 18.37 -12.32 8.53
C GLY A 266 17.39 -12.03 9.68
N ASN A 267 17.93 -11.84 10.89
CA ASN A 267 17.15 -11.46 12.09
C ASN A 267 16.64 -10.02 11.97
N GLU A 268 15.70 -9.78 11.07
CA GLU A 268 15.08 -8.47 10.89
C GLU A 268 14.20 -8.13 12.11
N VAL A 269 14.32 -6.90 12.59
CA VAL A 269 13.52 -6.41 13.72
C VAL A 269 12.06 -6.25 13.31
N CYS A 270 11.78 -6.16 12.00
CA CYS A 270 10.45 -5.90 11.46
C CYS A 270 10.24 -6.66 10.15
N GLU A 271 9.67 -7.86 10.25
CA GLU A 271 9.25 -8.73 9.15
C GLU A 271 7.73 -8.71 9.01
N LYS A 272 7.19 -7.92 8.10
CA LYS A 272 5.75 -7.78 7.94
C LYS A 272 5.32 -7.48 6.50
N ASN A 273 3.99 -7.49 6.29
CA ASN A 273 3.35 -7.16 5.02
C ASN A 273 3.45 -8.25 3.94
N TRP A 274 3.62 -9.52 4.34
CA TRP A 274 3.42 -10.63 3.44
C TRP A 274 1.95 -10.76 3.08
N VAL A 275 1.66 -11.20 1.86
CA VAL A 275 0.29 -11.27 1.34
C VAL A 275 0.04 -12.58 0.61
N PHE A 276 -1.16 -13.13 0.78
CA PHE A 276 -1.56 -14.37 0.12
C PHE A 276 -1.81 -14.19 -1.38
N VAL A 277 -1.51 -15.25 -2.12
CA VAL A 277 -1.74 -15.40 -3.57
C VAL A 277 -2.89 -16.39 -3.79
N PRO A 278 -4.01 -16.02 -4.40
CA PRO A 278 -5.13 -16.92 -4.63
C PRO A 278 -4.92 -17.91 -5.79
N GLY A 279 -5.66 -18.99 -5.77
CA GLY A 279 -5.82 -19.89 -6.90
C GLY A 279 -4.68 -20.89 -7.13
N GLN A 280 -3.94 -21.22 -6.08
CA GLN A 280 -2.87 -22.22 -6.12
C GLN A 280 -3.34 -23.50 -5.41
N ASP A 281 -3.56 -24.54 -6.14
CA ASP A 281 -4.03 -25.89 -5.78
C ASP A 281 -3.90 -26.31 -4.30
N HIS A 282 -4.76 -25.74 -3.43
CA HIS A 282 -4.83 -26.00 -1.97
C HIS A 282 -3.59 -25.62 -1.14
N GLU A 283 -2.54 -25.04 -1.75
CA GLU A 283 -1.36 -24.57 -1.04
C GLU A 283 -1.52 -23.10 -0.61
N LEU A 284 -1.00 -22.78 0.56
CA LEU A 284 -0.92 -21.39 1.03
C LEU A 284 0.32 -20.74 0.40
N VAL A 285 0.10 -20.03 -0.69
CA VAL A 285 1.14 -19.28 -1.40
C VAL A 285 1.14 -17.83 -0.99
N MET A 286 2.33 -17.24 -0.82
CA MET A 286 2.48 -15.85 -0.39
C MET A 286 3.54 -15.11 -1.21
N VAL A 287 3.34 -13.81 -1.38
CA VAL A 287 4.39 -12.87 -1.79
C VAL A 287 5.10 -12.36 -0.55
N TYR A 288 6.41 -12.56 -0.52
CA TYR A 288 7.33 -12.03 0.51
C TYR A 288 7.88 -10.65 0.12
N SER A 289 8.36 -10.51 -1.11
CA SER A 289 9.01 -9.29 -1.63
C SER A 289 8.52 -8.99 -3.05
N TRP A 290 8.59 -7.72 -3.46
CA TRP A 290 8.13 -7.25 -4.77
C TRP A 290 9.24 -6.90 -5.75
N CYS A 291 10.46 -6.65 -5.27
CA CYS A 291 11.65 -6.44 -6.12
C CYS A 291 12.93 -6.88 -5.36
N PRO A 292 13.49 -8.04 -5.72
CA PRO A 292 12.92 -9.03 -6.64
C PRO A 292 11.56 -9.54 -6.14
N LEU A 293 10.70 -10.00 -7.05
CA LEU A 293 9.48 -10.71 -6.67
C LEU A 293 9.87 -12.07 -6.09
N VAL A 294 9.55 -12.27 -4.82
CA VAL A 294 9.79 -13.52 -4.11
C VAL A 294 8.46 -14.11 -3.67
N ILE A 295 8.15 -15.29 -4.18
CA ILE A 295 6.93 -16.04 -3.86
C ILE A 295 7.32 -17.38 -3.25
N GLY A 296 6.56 -17.83 -2.27
CA GLY A 296 6.78 -19.12 -1.61
C GLY A 296 5.52 -19.73 -1.05
N THR A 297 5.62 -20.98 -0.65
CA THR A 297 4.59 -21.74 0.05
C THR A 297 4.83 -21.72 1.55
N ILE A 298 3.78 -21.99 2.33
CA ILE A 298 3.89 -22.16 3.78
C ILE A 298 3.92 -23.66 4.08
N GLU A 299 5.10 -24.16 4.46
CA GLU A 299 5.31 -25.55 4.90
C GLU A 299 5.15 -25.66 6.42
N ASP A 300 4.70 -26.82 6.89
CA ASP A 300 4.49 -27.14 8.31
C ASP A 300 3.67 -26.08 9.09
N GLY A 301 2.85 -25.31 8.37
CA GLY A 301 1.98 -24.25 8.91
C GLY A 301 2.69 -23.00 9.36
N SER A 302 4.02 -22.88 9.24
CA SER A 302 4.77 -21.72 9.76
C SER A 302 5.99 -21.30 8.93
N VAL A 303 6.57 -22.18 8.13
CA VAL A 303 7.83 -21.93 7.44
C VAL A 303 7.58 -21.51 6.00
N PHE A 304 8.05 -20.32 5.63
CA PHE A 304 8.04 -19.86 4.24
C PHE A 304 9.16 -20.54 3.47
N LYS A 305 8.79 -21.23 2.40
CA LYS A 305 9.71 -21.83 1.45
C LYS A 305 9.59 -21.16 0.09
N GLU A 306 10.67 -20.54 -0.34
CA GLU A 306 10.73 -19.89 -1.65
C GLU A 306 10.53 -20.90 -2.78
N ILE A 307 9.59 -20.61 -3.68
CA ILE A 307 9.32 -21.41 -4.90
C ILE A 307 9.64 -20.62 -6.17
N LYS A 308 9.67 -19.28 -6.07
CA LYS A 308 9.94 -18.42 -7.21
C LYS A 308 10.68 -17.14 -6.78
N ARG A 309 11.68 -16.78 -7.58
CA ARG A 309 12.38 -15.49 -7.52
C ARG A 309 12.56 -14.95 -8.93
N THR A 310 12.05 -13.76 -9.19
CA THR A 310 12.11 -13.13 -10.52
C THR A 310 12.40 -11.63 -10.35
N ASP A 311 13.27 -11.11 -11.20
CA ASP A 311 13.49 -9.67 -11.27
C ASP A 311 12.22 -8.95 -11.70
N THR A 312 12.02 -7.76 -11.16
CA THR A 312 10.86 -6.93 -11.47
C THR A 312 11.29 -5.49 -11.73
N SER A 313 10.33 -4.63 -12.03
CA SER A 313 10.61 -3.22 -12.24
C SER A 313 11.30 -2.60 -11.02
N PRO A 314 12.38 -1.83 -11.17
CA PRO A 314 13.02 -1.07 -10.11
C PRO A 314 12.04 -0.17 -9.33
N PHE A 315 10.95 0.23 -9.96
CA PHE A 315 9.84 0.92 -9.30
C PHE A 315 9.37 0.21 -8.03
N LEU A 316 9.36 -1.12 -8.01
CA LEU A 316 8.83 -1.92 -6.89
C LEU A 316 9.85 -2.16 -5.76
N THR A 317 11.07 -1.61 -5.83
CA THR A 317 12.16 -1.87 -4.85
C THR A 317 11.75 -1.59 -3.39
N CYS A 318 10.95 -0.55 -3.14
CA CYS A 318 10.49 -0.19 -1.79
C CYS A 318 9.03 -0.55 -1.54
N ALA A 319 8.42 -1.34 -2.43
CA ALA A 319 7.03 -1.74 -2.30
C ALA A 319 6.84 -2.77 -1.18
N ARG A 320 5.75 -2.64 -0.43
CA ARG A 320 5.31 -3.57 0.61
C ARG A 320 3.88 -4.00 0.33
N GLY A 321 3.52 -5.27 0.63
CA GLY A 321 2.16 -5.75 0.43
C GLY A 321 1.16 -5.02 1.32
N SER A 322 0.06 -4.57 0.73
CA SER A 322 -1.07 -3.96 1.43
C SER A 322 -2.25 -4.91 1.52
N THR A 323 -2.71 -5.41 0.37
CA THR A 323 -3.85 -6.32 0.29
C THR A 323 -3.38 -7.73 -0.02
N ASN A 324 -4.16 -8.74 0.40
CA ASN A 324 -4.05 -10.06 -0.20
C ASN A 324 -4.47 -9.99 -1.67
N GLY A 325 -4.04 -10.98 -2.45
CA GLY A 325 -4.37 -11.06 -3.86
C GLY A 325 -5.87 -11.29 -4.09
N CYS A 326 -6.42 -10.62 -5.07
CA CYS A 326 -7.79 -10.82 -5.53
C CYS A 326 -7.76 -11.40 -6.95
N LEU A 327 -8.29 -12.62 -7.10
CA LEU A 327 -8.35 -13.29 -8.39
C LEU A 327 -9.50 -12.74 -9.23
N PHE A 328 -9.18 -12.25 -10.43
CA PHE A 328 -10.16 -11.86 -11.44
C PHE A 328 -9.71 -12.37 -12.81
N ASP A 329 -10.49 -13.24 -13.41
CA ASP A 329 -10.15 -13.94 -14.66
C ASP A 329 -8.77 -14.64 -14.57
N ASN A 330 -7.84 -14.27 -15.45
CA ASN A 330 -6.47 -14.80 -15.48
C ASN A 330 -5.47 -13.84 -14.81
N GLU A 331 -5.92 -12.94 -13.96
CA GLU A 331 -5.09 -11.96 -13.28
C GLU A 331 -5.28 -12.02 -11.77
N ILE A 332 -4.20 -11.79 -11.04
CA ILE A 332 -4.22 -11.62 -9.60
C ILE A 332 -3.87 -10.18 -9.28
N TRP A 333 -4.81 -9.48 -8.69
CA TRP A 333 -4.71 -8.07 -8.37
C TRP A 333 -4.26 -7.85 -6.94
N PHE A 334 -3.29 -6.99 -6.75
CA PHE A 334 -2.81 -6.55 -5.45
C PHE A 334 -2.77 -5.04 -5.37
N ILE A 335 -2.85 -4.51 -4.16
CA ILE A 335 -2.38 -3.16 -3.85
C ILE A 335 -1.13 -3.31 -2.99
N VAL A 336 -0.09 -2.57 -3.36
CA VAL A 336 1.13 -2.39 -2.58
C VAL A 336 1.21 -0.97 -2.05
N HIS A 337 2.04 -0.73 -1.05
CA HIS A 337 2.29 0.62 -0.55
C HIS A 337 3.77 0.94 -0.49
N PHE A 338 4.06 2.23 -0.62
CA PHE A 338 5.36 2.84 -0.43
C PHE A 338 5.28 3.80 0.74
N VAL A 339 6.31 3.84 1.58
CA VAL A 339 6.34 4.74 2.72
C VAL A 339 7.54 5.66 2.58
N HIS A 340 7.28 6.94 2.46
CA HIS A 340 8.31 7.97 2.54
C HIS A 340 8.31 8.57 3.96
N ILE A 341 9.45 8.49 4.64
CA ILE A 341 9.63 8.95 6.01
C ILE A 341 10.50 10.20 5.99
N TYR A 342 10.00 11.28 6.57
CA TYR A 342 10.76 12.50 6.83
C TYR A 342 11.17 12.55 8.29
N GLU A 343 12.32 13.12 8.56
CA GLU A 343 12.67 13.53 9.94
C GLU A 343 11.62 14.51 10.45
N HIS A 344 11.05 14.20 11.63
CA HIS A 344 10.04 15.02 12.32
C HIS A 344 8.76 15.35 11.56
N ARG A 345 8.36 14.51 10.58
CA ARG A 345 7.10 14.67 9.82
C ARG A 345 6.33 13.35 9.73
N PRO A 346 5.01 13.41 9.49
CA PRO A 346 4.21 12.21 9.27
C PRO A 346 4.76 11.40 8.11
N ARG A 347 4.62 10.09 8.23
CA ARG A 347 4.89 9.17 7.12
C ARG A 347 3.95 9.50 5.97
N ASN A 348 4.49 9.56 4.77
CA ASN A 348 3.69 9.76 3.57
C ASN A 348 3.54 8.41 2.84
N TYR A 349 2.30 7.95 2.70
CA TYR A 349 1.98 6.69 2.05
C TYR A 349 1.54 6.92 0.62
N PHE A 350 2.03 6.09 -0.28
CA PHE A 350 1.54 5.96 -1.65
C PHE A 350 1.15 4.52 -1.89
N HIS A 351 0.20 4.31 -2.78
CA HIS A 351 -0.27 2.99 -3.15
C HIS A 351 -0.09 2.76 -4.65
N ALA A 352 0.08 1.52 -5.06
CA ALA A 352 0.04 1.14 -6.46
C ALA A 352 -0.66 -0.20 -6.62
N PHE A 353 -1.39 -0.37 -7.73
CA PHE A 353 -1.83 -1.69 -8.16
C PHE A 353 -0.66 -2.45 -8.77
N VAL A 354 -0.55 -3.73 -8.45
CA VAL A 354 0.35 -4.69 -9.10
C VAL A 354 -0.47 -5.89 -9.51
N ILE A 355 -0.38 -6.24 -10.79
CA ILE A 355 -1.14 -7.34 -11.38
C ILE A 355 -0.17 -8.45 -11.77
N LEU A 356 -0.41 -9.64 -11.22
CA LEU A 356 0.32 -10.84 -11.61
C LEU A 356 -0.50 -11.64 -12.62
N ASP A 357 0.19 -12.33 -13.51
CA ASP A 357 -0.40 -13.40 -14.31
C ASP A 357 -0.71 -14.60 -13.39
N ARG A 358 -1.91 -15.14 -13.51
CA ARG A 358 -2.38 -16.23 -12.64
C ARG A 358 -1.54 -17.51 -12.77
N MET A 359 -1.08 -17.82 -13.98
CA MET A 359 -0.42 -19.10 -14.28
C MET A 359 1.07 -19.04 -13.99
N THR A 360 1.71 -17.92 -14.39
CA THR A 360 3.16 -17.78 -14.25
C THR A 360 3.55 -17.10 -12.95
N LEU A 361 2.64 -16.37 -12.30
CA LEU A 361 2.89 -15.51 -11.13
C LEU A 361 3.95 -14.43 -11.39
N ASP A 362 4.16 -14.05 -12.65
CA ASP A 362 4.99 -12.91 -13.00
C ASP A 362 4.21 -11.61 -12.94
N VAL A 363 4.90 -10.50 -12.67
CA VAL A 363 4.30 -9.18 -12.81
C VAL A 363 3.95 -8.95 -14.26
N LYS A 364 2.68 -8.70 -14.55
CA LYS A 364 2.17 -8.43 -15.89
C LYS A 364 2.11 -6.94 -16.17
N ARG A 365 1.58 -6.19 -15.24
CA ARG A 365 1.42 -4.74 -15.32
C ARG A 365 1.24 -4.13 -13.93
N TYR A 366 1.41 -2.81 -13.83
CA TYR A 366 1.22 -2.08 -12.59
C TYR A 366 0.75 -0.64 -12.86
N SER A 367 0.31 0.04 -11.82
CA SER A 367 -0.08 1.43 -11.86
C SER A 367 1.07 2.37 -11.49
N PHE A 368 0.87 3.67 -11.73
CA PHE A 368 1.66 4.70 -11.05
C PHE A 368 1.32 4.74 -9.55
N PRO A 369 2.19 5.34 -8.71
CA PRO A 369 1.87 5.57 -7.29
C PRO A 369 0.74 6.59 -7.15
N PHE A 370 -0.23 6.32 -6.30
CA PHE A 370 -1.40 7.18 -6.09
C PHE A 370 -1.78 7.30 -4.62
N LYS A 371 -2.71 8.20 -4.34
CA LYS A 371 -3.42 8.35 -3.07
C LYS A 371 -4.92 8.18 -3.24
N PHE A 372 -5.59 7.84 -2.13
CA PHE A 372 -7.04 7.71 -2.09
C PHE A 372 -7.76 9.02 -1.80
N ASN A 373 -7.15 9.95 -1.06
CA ASN A 373 -7.75 11.19 -0.61
C ASN A 373 -6.97 12.43 -1.02
N GLN A 374 -7.66 13.60 -0.98
CA GLN A 374 -7.10 14.87 -1.46
C GLN A 374 -6.11 15.56 -0.52
N CYS A 375 -6.00 15.14 0.73
CA CYS A 375 -5.15 15.83 1.68
C CYS A 375 -3.66 15.50 1.47
N LYS A 376 -2.88 16.54 1.38
CA LYS A 376 -1.41 16.44 1.34
C LYS A 376 -0.90 16.01 2.72
N ASN A 377 -0.04 15.00 2.77
CA ASN A 377 0.58 14.46 3.99
C ASN A 377 -0.34 13.60 4.88
N GLU A 378 -1.29 12.88 4.34
CA GLU A 378 -2.09 11.94 5.10
C GLU A 378 -1.42 10.58 5.21
N VAL A 379 -1.55 10.00 6.40
CA VAL A 379 -1.26 8.59 6.63
C VAL A 379 -2.47 7.82 6.14
N GLU A 380 -2.36 7.23 4.95
CA GLU A 380 -3.38 6.34 4.37
C GLU A 380 -2.87 4.90 4.37
N TYR A 381 -3.72 3.97 4.75
CA TYR A 381 -3.33 2.56 4.73
C TYR A 381 -4.46 1.67 4.23
N CYS A 382 -4.17 0.86 3.20
CA CYS A 382 -5.12 -0.01 2.53
C CYS A 382 -4.89 -1.46 2.92
N LEU A 383 -5.96 -2.21 3.26
CA LEU A 383 -5.89 -3.63 3.58
C LEU A 383 -6.86 -4.51 2.79
N GLY A 384 -7.85 -3.94 2.12
CA GLY A 384 -8.86 -4.71 1.41
C GLY A 384 -9.00 -4.33 -0.05
N LEU A 385 -9.14 -5.36 -0.89
CA LEU A 385 -9.35 -5.25 -2.33
C LEU A 385 -10.33 -6.33 -2.78
N VAL A 386 -11.40 -5.91 -3.46
CA VAL A 386 -12.32 -6.80 -4.17
C VAL A 386 -12.42 -6.33 -5.61
N VAL A 387 -12.17 -7.22 -6.55
CA VAL A 387 -12.28 -6.93 -7.99
C VAL A 387 -13.48 -7.68 -8.55
N GLU A 388 -14.43 -6.93 -9.09
CA GLU A 388 -15.63 -7.44 -9.75
C GLU A 388 -15.63 -7.05 -11.23
N LYS A 389 -16.59 -7.53 -11.98
CA LYS A 389 -16.67 -7.32 -13.44
C LYS A 389 -16.60 -5.84 -13.82
N ASP A 390 -17.37 -5.00 -13.15
CA ASP A 390 -17.55 -3.60 -13.54
C ASP A 390 -16.95 -2.62 -12.51
N ARG A 391 -16.63 -3.09 -11.29
CA ARG A 391 -16.18 -2.26 -10.18
C ARG A 391 -15.06 -2.89 -9.36
N VAL A 392 -14.33 -2.05 -8.67
CA VAL A 392 -13.29 -2.44 -7.71
C VAL A 392 -13.56 -1.75 -6.39
N LEU A 393 -13.69 -2.54 -5.32
CA LEU A 393 -13.85 -2.03 -3.96
C LEU A 393 -12.48 -2.02 -3.28
N VAL A 394 -12.16 -0.92 -2.63
CA VAL A 394 -10.92 -0.75 -1.86
C VAL A 394 -11.28 -0.25 -0.47
N THR A 395 -10.76 -0.90 0.56
CA THR A 395 -10.91 -0.42 1.93
C THR A 395 -9.59 0.16 2.44
N HIS A 396 -9.66 1.34 3.05
CA HIS A 396 -8.49 2.02 3.58
C HIS A 396 -8.83 2.84 4.82
N SER A 397 -7.82 3.18 5.59
CA SER A 397 -7.90 4.12 6.71
C SER A 397 -7.13 5.39 6.43
N VAL A 398 -7.48 6.44 7.19
CA VAL A 398 -6.81 7.73 7.23
C VAL A 398 -6.46 8.07 8.68
N TRP A 399 -5.20 8.38 8.95
CA TRP A 399 -4.68 8.75 10.29
C TRP A 399 -4.98 7.72 11.40
N ASP A 400 -5.16 6.45 11.05
CA ASP A 400 -5.63 5.42 12.00
C ASP A 400 -6.89 5.80 12.80
N SER A 401 -7.73 6.66 12.24
CA SER A 401 -8.91 7.22 12.91
C SER A 401 -10.18 7.23 12.07
N GLU A 402 -10.05 7.09 10.77
CA GLU A 402 -11.15 7.04 9.82
C GLU A 402 -11.03 5.82 8.92
N SER A 403 -12.16 5.23 8.56
CA SER A 403 -12.25 4.02 7.74
C SER A 403 -13.20 4.25 6.57
N TYR A 404 -12.79 3.80 5.38
CA TYR A 404 -13.55 4.02 4.15
C TYR A 404 -13.64 2.77 3.29
N ILE A 405 -14.75 2.66 2.55
CA ILE A 405 -14.86 1.83 1.36
C ILE A 405 -14.95 2.75 0.16
N LYS A 406 -14.03 2.62 -0.79
CA LYS A 406 -14.07 3.34 -2.07
C LYS A 406 -14.38 2.39 -3.20
N ILE A 407 -15.20 2.86 -4.12
CA ILE A 407 -15.67 2.10 -5.28
C ILE A 407 -15.18 2.81 -6.53
N TYR A 408 -14.46 2.06 -7.35
CA TYR A 408 -13.88 2.52 -8.60
C TYR A 408 -14.49 1.77 -9.78
N SER A 409 -14.65 2.44 -10.92
CA SER A 409 -14.88 1.75 -12.18
C SER A 409 -13.69 0.88 -12.54
N LYS A 410 -13.94 -0.41 -12.81
CA LYS A 410 -12.87 -1.31 -13.26
C LYS A 410 -12.27 -0.86 -14.58
N SER A 411 -13.10 -0.41 -15.50
CA SER A 411 -12.64 0.09 -16.82
C SER A 411 -11.75 1.34 -16.68
N TYR A 412 -12.06 2.23 -15.74
CA TYR A 412 -11.19 3.37 -15.44
C TYR A 412 -9.82 2.91 -14.95
N LEU A 413 -9.78 1.96 -14.01
CA LEU A 413 -8.51 1.44 -13.48
C LEU A 413 -7.69 0.74 -14.58
N ASP A 414 -8.32 -0.10 -15.39
CA ASP A 414 -7.64 -0.84 -16.45
C ASP A 414 -7.07 0.08 -17.55
N ASN A 415 -7.81 1.10 -17.97
CA ASN A 415 -7.44 1.91 -19.12
C ASN A 415 -6.54 3.09 -18.77
N PHE A 416 -6.68 3.67 -17.59
CA PHE A 416 -6.01 4.93 -17.24
C PHE A 416 -5.02 4.82 -16.08
N VAL A 417 -5.17 3.83 -15.21
CA VAL A 417 -4.37 3.72 -13.98
C VAL A 417 -3.33 2.61 -14.08
N ILE A 418 -3.75 1.39 -14.44
CA ILE A 418 -2.91 0.17 -14.46
C ILE A 418 -2.37 -0.04 -15.88
N ARG A 419 -1.59 0.90 -16.38
CA ARG A 419 -1.21 0.98 -17.79
C ARG A 419 0.27 0.72 -18.09
N TYR A 420 1.09 0.46 -17.08
CA TYR A 420 2.50 0.21 -17.27
C TYR A 420 2.77 -1.30 -17.37
N PRO A 421 3.02 -1.84 -18.56
CA PRO A 421 3.35 -3.24 -18.71
C PRO A 421 4.75 -3.51 -18.15
N PHE A 422 4.97 -4.73 -17.67
CA PHE A 422 6.28 -5.24 -17.37
C PHE A 422 6.54 -6.41 -18.32
N SER A 423 7.53 -6.26 -19.19
CA SER A 423 8.08 -7.35 -20.00
C SER A 423 9.54 -7.51 -19.63
N ASN A 424 9.91 -8.73 -19.27
CA ASN A 424 11.32 -9.10 -19.07
C ASN A 424 12.13 -8.97 -20.34
#